data_4cc2370768ffdb00f1b05e434cee8375
#
_entry.id   4cc2370768ffdb00f1b05e434cee8375
#
_cell.length_a   1.000
_cell.length_b   1.000
_cell.length_c   1.000
_cell.angle_alpha   90.00
_cell.angle_beta   90.00
_cell.angle_gamma   90.00
#
_symmetry.space_group_name_H-M   'P 1'
#
loop_
_entity.id
_entity.type
_entity.pdbx_description
1 polymer ?
#
loop_
_entity_poly.entity_id
_entity_poly.type
_entity_poly.pdbx_seq_one_letter_code
_entity_poly.pdbx_strand_id
1 'polypeptide(L)'
;MSVGKHWNRCRPAVERSAVTLFLMTLMTLMTLMTLVWAGGAMAGAGCAVAKRLGDSLAIEWVAAPDESVESAIRKAKQKLIEQGYRKKGQDVHAQAGIGLRHAHMVIVKTTYTTMTGRTRTSYGCGYSPRSAAEAEQAALYDLRNYSWGWKPELGYEVLQSFRY
;
A
#
# COMPACT_ATOMS: atom_id res chain seq x y z
N MET A 1 -17.69 18.23 -86.59
CA MET A 1 -16.46 18.72 -85.90
C MET A 1 -16.78 18.87 -84.45
N SER A 2 -16.36 17.92 -83.59
CA SER A 2 -16.51 18.05 -82.16
C SER A 2 -15.23 17.56 -81.48
N VAL A 3 -14.54 18.47 -80.85
CA VAL A 3 -13.24 18.24 -80.19
C VAL A 3 -13.51 17.87 -78.74
N GLY A 4 -13.31 16.58 -78.41
CA GLY A 4 -13.37 16.10 -77.05
C GLY A 4 -12.10 16.50 -76.25
N LYS A 5 -12.24 17.28 -75.19
CA LYS A 5 -11.15 17.59 -74.27
C LYS A 5 -11.03 16.49 -73.23
N HIS A 6 -9.98 15.64 -73.29
CA HIS A 6 -9.53 14.76 -72.21
C HIS A 6 -8.88 15.59 -71.12
N TRP A 7 -9.49 15.61 -69.91
CA TRP A 7 -8.89 16.12 -68.70
C TRP A 7 -8.25 14.93 -67.95
N ASN A 8 -6.92 14.79 -68.08
CA ASN A 8 -6.14 13.92 -67.23
C ASN A 8 -5.99 14.60 -65.86
N ARG A 9 -6.71 14.10 -64.88
CA ARG A 9 -6.48 14.45 -63.44
C ARG A 9 -5.24 13.71 -62.95
N CYS A 10 -4.08 14.30 -62.98
CA CYS A 10 -2.95 13.90 -62.14
C CYS A 10 -3.33 14.17 -60.68
N ARG A 11 -3.66 13.13 -59.92
CA ARG A 11 -3.75 13.22 -58.47
C ARG A 11 -2.32 13.17 -57.90
N PRO A 12 -1.91 14.10 -57.05
CA PRO A 12 -0.57 14.09 -56.49
C PRO A 12 -0.40 12.89 -55.53
N ALA A 13 0.61 12.08 -55.80
CA ALA A 13 1.00 10.93 -54.98
C ALA A 13 1.54 11.32 -53.59
N VAL A 14 1.67 12.61 -53.32
CA VAL A 14 2.27 13.16 -52.11
C VAL A 14 1.34 13.02 -50.86
N GLU A 15 0.01 12.99 -51.06
CA GLU A 15 -0.92 12.94 -49.91
C GLU A 15 -0.94 11.59 -49.18
N ARG A 16 -0.62 10.48 -49.87
CA ARG A 16 -0.64 9.14 -49.23
C ARG A 16 0.53 8.91 -48.28
N SER A 17 1.67 9.53 -48.54
CA SER A 17 2.88 9.37 -47.70
C SER A 17 2.77 10.12 -46.36
N ALA A 18 2.12 11.29 -46.37
CA ALA A 18 1.94 12.09 -45.15
C ALA A 18 0.96 11.45 -44.16
N VAL A 19 -0.12 10.82 -44.67
CA VAL A 19 -1.12 10.15 -43.83
C VAL A 19 -0.56 8.88 -43.21
N THR A 20 0.25 8.10 -43.96
CA THR A 20 0.91 6.91 -43.39
C THR A 20 1.96 7.23 -42.37
N LEU A 21 2.75 8.31 -42.54
CA LEU A 21 3.69 8.75 -41.52
C LEU A 21 2.99 9.23 -40.25
N PHE A 22 1.88 9.95 -40.37
CA PHE A 22 1.09 10.43 -39.23
C PHE A 22 0.44 9.29 -38.44
N LEU A 23 -0.07 8.26 -39.12
CA LEU A 23 -0.62 7.05 -38.47
C LEU A 23 0.45 6.22 -37.76
N MET A 24 1.66 6.10 -38.31
CA MET A 24 2.75 5.40 -37.65
C MET A 24 3.27 6.14 -36.40
N THR A 25 3.37 7.46 -36.45
CA THR A 25 3.74 8.27 -35.26
C THR A 25 2.68 8.23 -34.17
N LEU A 26 1.39 8.23 -34.53
CA LEU A 26 0.30 8.11 -33.55
C LEU A 26 0.27 6.72 -32.87
N MET A 27 0.53 5.64 -33.61
CA MET A 27 0.62 4.29 -33.04
C MET A 27 1.83 4.14 -32.11
N THR A 28 2.98 4.70 -32.45
CA THR A 28 4.16 4.65 -31.59
C THR A 28 3.97 5.49 -30.32
N LEU A 29 3.26 6.61 -30.40
CA LEU A 29 2.94 7.44 -29.22
C LEU A 29 1.97 6.72 -28.27
N MET A 30 0.95 6.03 -28.81
CA MET A 30 0.01 5.24 -28.01
C MET A 30 0.69 4.04 -27.32
N THR A 31 1.61 3.36 -28.02
CA THR A 31 2.34 2.23 -27.39
C THR A 31 3.33 2.72 -26.33
N LEU A 32 3.95 3.89 -26.48
CA LEU A 32 4.77 4.48 -25.41
C LEU A 32 3.92 4.89 -24.18
N MET A 33 2.72 5.44 -24.38
CA MET A 33 1.83 5.79 -23.26
C MET A 33 1.35 4.56 -22.49
N THR A 34 1.11 3.43 -23.14
CA THR A 34 0.70 2.20 -22.43
C THR A 34 1.83 1.57 -21.62
N LEU A 35 3.09 1.76 -22.01
CA LEU A 35 4.26 1.29 -21.25
C LEU A 35 4.51 2.11 -19.96
N VAL A 36 4.14 3.39 -19.94
CA VAL A 36 4.28 4.24 -18.74
C VAL A 36 3.20 3.92 -17.68
N TRP A 37 2.09 3.32 -18.07
CA TRP A 37 1.02 2.89 -17.15
C TRP A 37 1.15 1.45 -16.64
N ALA A 38 2.20 0.74 -17.05
CA ALA A 38 2.64 -0.44 -16.31
C ALA A 38 3.17 0.02 -14.94
N GLY A 39 2.27 0.58 -14.12
CA GLY A 39 2.54 1.00 -12.77
C GLY A 39 3.14 -0.18 -12.04
N GLY A 40 4.43 -0.06 -11.72
CA GLY A 40 5.15 -1.07 -10.99
C GLY A 40 4.30 -1.48 -9.80
N ALA A 41 4.03 -2.76 -9.66
CA ALA A 41 3.37 -3.33 -8.51
C ALA A 41 4.11 -2.79 -7.28
N MET A 42 3.49 -1.83 -6.59
CA MET A 42 4.08 -1.23 -5.40
C MET A 42 4.02 -2.29 -4.32
N ALA A 43 5.15 -2.91 -4.08
CA ALA A 43 5.33 -3.79 -2.93
C ALA A 43 4.85 -3.09 -1.68
N GLY A 44 4.10 -3.78 -0.87
CA GLY A 44 3.53 -3.17 0.31
C GLY A 44 3.50 -4.11 1.51
N ALA A 45 3.54 -3.48 2.66
CA ALA A 45 3.23 -4.13 3.92
C ALA A 45 2.13 -3.36 4.64
N GLY A 46 1.35 -4.06 5.44
CA GLY A 46 0.28 -3.46 6.22
C GLY A 46 -0.03 -4.25 7.47
N CYS A 47 -0.37 -3.52 8.52
CA CYS A 47 -0.85 -4.06 9.79
C CYS A 47 -2.32 -3.70 9.99
N ALA A 48 -3.04 -4.58 10.65
CA ALA A 48 -4.38 -4.34 11.15
C ALA A 48 -4.49 -4.77 12.61
N VAL A 49 -5.34 -4.09 13.35
CA VAL A 49 -5.55 -4.36 14.78
C VAL A 49 -7.04 -4.55 15.06
N ALA A 50 -7.36 -5.53 15.87
CA ALA A 50 -8.69 -5.72 16.43
C ALA A 50 -8.81 -4.97 17.74
N LYS A 51 -9.85 -4.13 17.90
CA LYS A 51 -10.07 -3.29 19.09
C LYS A 51 -11.45 -3.52 19.72
N ARG A 52 -11.51 -3.35 21.01
CA ARG A 52 -12.77 -3.33 21.78
C ARG A 52 -12.69 -2.26 22.87
N LEU A 53 -13.52 -1.23 22.75
CA LEU A 53 -13.58 -0.14 23.75
C LEU A 53 -12.21 0.49 24.07
N GLY A 54 -11.37 0.63 23.02
CA GLY A 54 -10.02 1.21 23.13
C GLY A 54 -8.93 0.26 23.63
N ASP A 55 -9.25 -1.02 23.85
CA ASP A 55 -8.30 -2.09 24.12
C ASP A 55 -7.98 -2.83 22.82
N SER A 56 -6.71 -3.07 22.56
CA SER A 56 -6.28 -3.82 21.36
C SER A 56 -6.20 -5.30 21.70
N LEU A 57 -7.03 -6.11 21.06
CA LEU A 57 -7.17 -7.53 21.34
C LEU A 57 -6.14 -8.38 20.60
N ALA A 58 -5.84 -8.01 19.35
CA ALA A 58 -4.90 -8.71 18.49
C ALA A 58 -4.36 -7.79 17.39
N ILE A 59 -3.25 -8.18 16.80
CA ILE A 59 -2.65 -7.56 15.62
C ILE A 59 -2.30 -8.63 14.60
N GLU A 60 -2.55 -8.33 13.34
CA GLU A 60 -2.12 -9.13 12.19
C GLU A 60 -1.44 -8.25 11.16
N TRP A 61 -0.60 -8.86 10.36
CA TRP A 61 0.16 -8.17 9.32
C TRP A 61 0.34 -9.03 8.07
N VAL A 62 0.59 -8.34 6.98
CA VAL A 62 1.02 -8.91 5.71
C VAL A 62 2.15 -8.05 5.17
N ALA A 63 3.22 -8.70 4.74
CA ALA A 63 4.34 -8.06 4.06
C ALA A 63 4.75 -8.96 2.90
N ALA A 64 4.63 -8.43 1.69
CA ALA A 64 4.96 -9.18 0.49
C ALA A 64 5.46 -8.22 -0.62
N PRO A 65 6.50 -8.62 -1.37
CA PRO A 65 7.10 -7.78 -2.39
C PRO A 65 6.18 -7.47 -3.59
N ASP A 66 5.09 -8.23 -3.76
CA ASP A 66 4.17 -8.13 -4.90
C ASP A 66 2.77 -7.64 -4.50
N GLU A 67 2.58 -7.21 -3.25
CA GLU A 67 1.29 -6.73 -2.74
C GLU A 67 1.23 -5.20 -2.71
N SER A 68 0.07 -4.63 -3.02
CA SER A 68 -0.19 -3.22 -2.72
C SER A 68 -0.45 -3.03 -1.21
N VAL A 69 -0.22 -1.82 -0.71
CA VAL A 69 -0.48 -1.48 0.70
C VAL A 69 -1.94 -1.77 1.08
N GLU A 70 -2.88 -1.41 0.22
CA GLU A 70 -4.31 -1.63 0.44
C GLU A 70 -4.64 -3.12 0.49
N SER A 71 -4.02 -3.92 -0.38
CA SER A 71 -4.19 -5.37 -0.39
C SER A 71 -3.60 -6.01 0.86
N ALA A 72 -2.40 -5.58 1.29
CA ALA A 72 -1.76 -6.06 2.51
C ALA A 72 -2.62 -5.76 3.75
N ILE A 73 -3.12 -4.52 3.88
CA ILE A 73 -4.03 -4.13 4.96
C ILE A 73 -5.33 -4.93 4.93
N ARG A 74 -5.92 -5.11 3.74
CA ARG A 74 -7.15 -5.91 3.60
C ARG A 74 -6.94 -7.35 4.02
N LYS A 75 -5.84 -7.98 3.62
CA LYS A 75 -5.49 -9.35 4.02
C LYS A 75 -5.22 -9.45 5.54
N ALA A 76 -4.53 -8.47 6.13
CA ALA A 76 -4.31 -8.42 7.57
C ALA A 76 -5.64 -8.31 8.34
N LYS A 77 -6.57 -7.46 7.89
CA LYS A 77 -7.93 -7.38 8.45
C LYS A 77 -8.70 -8.70 8.31
N GLN A 78 -8.59 -9.34 7.15
CA GLN A 78 -9.27 -10.60 6.90
C GLN A 78 -8.80 -11.71 7.85
N LYS A 79 -7.49 -11.81 8.10
CA LYS A 79 -6.95 -12.76 9.10
C LYS A 79 -7.56 -12.54 10.48
N LEU A 80 -7.68 -11.30 10.95
CA LEU A 80 -8.32 -11.00 12.24
C LEU A 80 -9.80 -11.39 12.25
N ILE A 81 -10.52 -11.18 11.15
CA ILE A 81 -11.92 -11.59 11.02
C ILE A 81 -12.06 -13.11 11.08
N GLU A 82 -11.19 -13.86 10.40
CA GLU A 82 -11.15 -15.32 10.40
C GLU A 82 -10.82 -15.89 11.80
N GLN A 83 -9.99 -15.18 12.56
CA GLN A 83 -9.71 -15.49 13.97
C GLN A 83 -10.89 -15.14 14.92
N GLY A 84 -11.97 -14.57 14.39
CA GLY A 84 -13.19 -14.31 15.15
C GLY A 84 -13.25 -12.94 15.82
N TYR A 85 -12.38 -11.99 15.45
CA TYR A 85 -12.34 -10.63 16.03
C TYR A 85 -13.36 -9.65 15.43
N ARG A 86 -14.46 -10.12 14.84
CA ARG A 86 -15.56 -9.29 14.32
C ARG A 86 -16.87 -9.52 15.05
N LYS A 87 -16.81 -9.71 16.36
CA LYS A 87 -18.02 -9.88 17.21
C LYS A 87 -18.61 -8.52 17.58
N LYS A 88 -19.85 -8.50 18.08
CA LYS A 88 -20.51 -7.27 18.54
C LYS A 88 -19.63 -6.48 19.52
N GLY A 89 -19.38 -5.22 19.20
CA GLY A 89 -18.53 -4.33 19.98
C GLY A 89 -17.03 -4.48 19.74
N GLN A 90 -16.63 -5.21 18.69
CA GLN A 90 -15.25 -5.31 18.23
C GLN A 90 -15.15 -4.72 16.83
N ASP A 91 -14.08 -3.96 16.58
CA ASP A 91 -13.77 -3.35 15.31
C ASP A 91 -12.38 -3.75 14.85
N VAL A 92 -12.20 -3.94 13.54
CA VAL A 92 -10.92 -4.25 12.91
C VAL A 92 -10.47 -3.06 12.08
N HIS A 93 -9.40 -2.42 12.51
CA HIS A 93 -8.87 -1.20 11.89
C HIS A 93 -7.55 -1.46 11.17
N ALA A 94 -7.25 -0.65 10.13
CA ALA A 94 -5.90 -0.50 9.65
C ALA A 94 -5.07 0.21 10.73
N GLN A 95 -3.87 -0.29 10.99
CA GLN A 95 -2.95 0.32 11.95
C GLN A 95 -1.89 1.14 11.20
N ALA A 96 -1.12 0.51 10.33
CA ALA A 96 -0.07 1.13 9.55
C ALA A 96 0.13 0.39 8.22
N GLY A 97 0.75 1.06 7.26
CA GLY A 97 1.12 0.45 5.99
C GLY A 97 2.19 1.25 5.26
N ILE A 98 2.97 0.61 4.43
CA ILE A 98 4.04 1.22 3.65
C ILE A 98 4.20 0.56 2.28
N GLY A 99 4.46 1.37 1.25
CA GLY A 99 4.70 0.93 -0.12
C GLY A 99 6.18 0.76 -0.45
N LEU A 100 6.88 -0.12 0.23
CA LEU A 100 8.29 -0.43 -0.02
C LEU A 100 8.47 -1.91 -0.37
N ARG A 101 9.32 -2.21 -1.36
CA ARG A 101 9.62 -3.60 -1.78
C ARG A 101 10.45 -4.36 -0.76
N HIS A 102 11.37 -3.66 -0.14
CA HIS A 102 12.26 -4.24 0.87
C HIS A 102 12.36 -3.29 2.04
N ALA A 103 11.89 -3.73 3.18
CA ALA A 103 11.97 -2.96 4.39
C ALA A 103 12.11 -3.89 5.60
N HIS A 104 12.63 -3.34 6.68
CA HIS A 104 12.50 -3.92 8.00
C HIS A 104 11.12 -3.57 8.54
N MET A 105 10.46 -4.55 9.11
CA MET A 105 9.18 -4.41 9.79
C MET A 105 9.33 -4.85 11.23
N VAL A 106 8.86 -4.04 12.15
CA VAL A 106 8.87 -4.34 13.57
C VAL A 106 7.46 -4.14 14.13
N ILE A 107 7.02 -5.08 14.94
CA ILE A 107 5.76 -5.05 15.65
C ILE A 107 6.07 -5.09 17.13
N VAL A 108 5.55 -4.11 17.85
CA VAL A 108 5.68 -4.00 19.29
C VAL A 108 4.33 -4.12 19.99
N LYS A 109 4.36 -4.59 21.23
CA LYS A 109 3.20 -4.70 22.11
C LYS A 109 3.53 -4.09 23.46
N THR A 110 2.56 -3.48 24.07
CA THR A 110 2.63 -3.08 25.47
C THR A 110 1.32 -3.41 26.19
N THR A 111 1.43 -3.59 27.48
CA THR A 111 0.29 -3.69 28.40
C THR A 111 0.49 -2.67 29.51
N TYR A 112 -0.48 -1.81 29.72
CA TYR A 112 -0.39 -0.73 30.71
C TYR A 112 -1.71 -0.52 31.43
N THR A 113 -1.64 0.05 32.62
CA THR A 113 -2.82 0.42 33.40
C THR A 113 -3.19 1.87 33.18
N THR A 114 -4.43 2.13 32.81
CA THR A 114 -4.97 3.48 32.62
C THR A 114 -5.16 4.18 33.98
N MET A 115 -5.36 5.50 33.96
CA MET A 115 -5.68 6.30 35.17
C MET A 115 -6.96 5.79 35.88
N THR A 116 -7.85 5.11 35.18
CA THR A 116 -9.06 4.50 35.74
C THR A 116 -8.85 3.07 36.28
N GLY A 117 -7.59 2.61 36.38
CA GLY A 117 -7.25 1.29 36.89
C GLY A 117 -7.51 0.13 35.92
N ARG A 118 -7.85 0.40 34.66
CA ARG A 118 -8.10 -0.65 33.66
C ARG A 118 -6.81 -1.03 32.96
N THR A 119 -6.50 -2.31 32.92
CA THR A 119 -5.41 -2.84 32.10
C THR A 119 -5.81 -2.81 30.62
N ARG A 120 -4.92 -2.32 29.76
CA ARG A 120 -5.10 -2.25 28.32
C ARG A 120 -3.86 -2.74 27.60
N THR A 121 -4.09 -3.39 26.48
CA THR A 121 -3.05 -3.77 25.51
C THR A 121 -3.08 -2.81 24.33
N SER A 122 -1.90 -2.47 23.83
CA SER A 122 -1.75 -1.72 22.59
C SER A 122 -0.60 -2.28 21.75
N TYR A 123 -0.71 -2.10 20.45
CA TYR A 123 0.29 -2.51 19.48
C TYR A 123 0.79 -1.31 18.69
N GLY A 124 2.04 -1.40 18.25
CA GLY A 124 2.65 -0.49 17.30
C GLY A 124 3.26 -1.26 16.14
N CYS A 125 3.21 -0.68 14.96
CA CYS A 125 3.71 -1.27 13.73
C CYS A 125 4.61 -0.26 13.00
N GLY A 126 5.87 -0.60 12.81
CA GLY A 126 6.87 0.29 12.22
C GLY A 126 7.62 -0.33 11.06
N TYR A 127 8.07 0.53 10.17
CA TYR A 127 8.78 0.15 8.96
C TYR A 127 9.98 1.07 8.73
N SER A 128 11.08 0.51 8.22
CA SER A 128 12.21 1.30 7.71
C SER A 128 12.94 0.56 6.59
N PRO A 129 13.31 1.24 5.50
CA PRO A 129 14.15 0.65 4.47
C PRO A 129 15.61 0.50 4.93
N ARG A 130 16.02 1.17 6.01
CA ARG A 130 17.41 1.28 6.45
C ARG A 130 17.81 0.24 7.49
N SER A 131 17.02 0.10 8.56
CA SER A 131 17.38 -0.81 9.65
C SER A 131 16.19 -1.26 10.48
N ALA A 132 16.36 -2.38 11.20
CA ALA A 132 15.38 -2.85 12.18
C ALA A 132 15.23 -1.87 13.35
N ALA A 133 16.33 -1.23 13.79
CA ALA A 133 16.29 -0.24 14.87
C ALA A 133 15.44 0.99 14.52
N GLU A 134 15.51 1.49 13.28
CA GLU A 134 14.64 2.57 12.83
C GLU A 134 13.18 2.11 12.67
N ALA A 135 12.95 0.89 12.20
CA ALA A 135 11.61 0.32 12.15
C ALA A 135 11.01 0.18 13.56
N GLU A 136 11.82 -0.17 14.55
CA GLU A 136 11.41 -0.23 15.96
C GLU A 136 11.04 1.16 16.50
N GLN A 137 11.84 2.19 16.22
CA GLN A 137 11.49 3.57 16.59
C GLN A 137 10.17 4.02 15.93
N ALA A 138 9.95 3.65 14.67
CA ALA A 138 8.70 3.92 13.98
C ALA A 138 7.51 3.17 14.64
N ALA A 139 7.72 1.92 15.07
CA ALA A 139 6.71 1.13 15.78
C ALA A 139 6.38 1.74 17.17
N LEU A 140 7.37 2.26 17.87
CA LEU A 140 7.15 2.96 19.14
C LEU A 140 6.41 4.29 18.97
N TYR A 141 6.70 5.01 17.88
CA TYR A 141 5.96 6.21 17.51
C TYR A 141 4.49 5.89 17.21
N ASP A 142 4.23 4.83 16.44
CA ASP A 142 2.90 4.34 16.13
C ASP A 142 2.17 3.91 17.42
N LEU A 143 2.83 3.12 18.27
CA LEU A 143 2.31 2.70 19.58
C LEU A 143 1.88 3.90 20.42
N ARG A 144 2.70 4.96 20.49
CA ARG A 144 2.40 6.18 21.26
C ARG A 144 1.15 6.90 20.73
N ASN A 145 0.97 6.94 19.41
CA ASN A 145 -0.18 7.60 18.79
C ASN A 145 -1.52 6.89 19.10
N TYR A 146 -1.47 5.59 19.33
CA TYR A 146 -2.66 4.77 19.60
C TYR A 146 -2.83 4.34 21.06
N SER A 147 -1.92 4.77 21.95
CA SER A 147 -1.89 4.35 23.36
C SER A 147 -1.86 5.54 24.31
N TRP A 148 -3.00 6.07 24.65
CA TRP A 148 -3.14 7.28 25.46
C TRP A 148 -2.49 7.25 26.86
N GLY A 149 -2.24 6.08 27.40
CA GLY A 149 -1.65 5.93 28.73
C GLY A 149 -0.25 5.33 28.73
N TRP A 150 0.25 4.94 27.58
CA TRP A 150 1.58 4.36 27.51
C TRP A 150 2.68 5.41 27.52
N LYS A 151 3.73 5.13 28.26
CA LYS A 151 4.97 5.89 28.31
C LYS A 151 6.14 4.92 28.14
N PRO A 152 7.29 5.36 27.60
CA PRO A 152 8.48 4.49 27.41
C PRO A 152 8.91 3.75 28.68
N GLU A 153 8.74 4.36 29.85
CA GLU A 153 9.12 3.78 31.15
C GLU A 153 8.30 2.53 31.52
N LEU A 154 7.12 2.36 30.91
CA LEU A 154 6.28 1.17 31.10
C LEU A 154 6.77 -0.04 30.33
N GLY A 155 7.75 0.16 29.44
CA GLY A 155 8.32 -0.88 28.62
C GLY A 155 7.40 -1.31 27.48
N TYR A 156 7.94 -2.19 26.67
CA TYR A 156 7.25 -2.85 25.54
C TYR A 156 7.94 -4.17 25.22
N GLU A 157 7.27 -5.01 24.44
CA GLU A 157 7.75 -6.27 23.93
C GLU A 157 7.83 -6.18 22.41
N VAL A 158 8.93 -6.62 21.79
CA VAL A 158 9.04 -6.81 20.34
C VAL A 158 8.46 -8.17 19.99
N LEU A 159 7.28 -8.19 19.37
CA LEU A 159 6.62 -9.43 18.95
C LEU A 159 7.27 -10.02 17.70
N GLN A 160 7.62 -9.15 16.75
CA GLN A 160 8.21 -9.54 15.48
C GLN A 160 9.18 -8.47 15.00
N SER A 161 10.29 -8.93 14.41
CA SER A 161 11.25 -8.11 13.70
C SER A 161 11.81 -8.91 12.54
N PHE A 162 11.56 -8.47 11.31
CA PHE A 162 12.02 -9.16 10.10
C PHE A 162 12.20 -8.19 8.94
N ARG A 163 12.85 -8.66 7.88
CA ARG A 163 12.99 -7.97 6.60
C ARG A 163 12.21 -8.74 5.52
N TYR A 164 11.49 -8.03 4.67
CA TYR A 164 10.77 -8.58 3.52
C TYR A 164 11.22 -7.95 2.21
#